data_0cd3200ffa958ae68abf4adad3699209
#
_entry.id   0cd3200ffa958ae68abf4adad3699209
#
_cell.length_a   1.000
_cell.length_b   1.000
_cell.length_c   1.000
_cell.angle_alpha   90.00
_cell.angle_beta   90.00
_cell.angle_gamma   90.00
#
_symmetry.space_group_name_H-M   'P 1'
#
loop_
_entity.id
_entity.type
_entity.pdbx_description
1 polymer ?
#
loop_
_entity_poly.entity_id
_entity_poly.type
_entity_poly.pdbx_seq_one_letter_code
_entity_poly.pdbx_strand_id
1 'polypeptide(L)'
;MNRFIIDYDVVSIAQSLCDQHIVKMPLEECQMLCTALWHHAPEYAEENDLYKPVHQKHPCTLWAMHSRSNFEYAYSLYCAMLGEYHHRYNKWHGAGKHSIAIKEGIKF
;
A
#
# COMPACT_ATOMS: atom_id res chain seq x y z
N MET A 1 3.28 -9.09 9.22
CA MET A 1 2.90 -7.89 8.47
C MET A 1 1.68 -7.23 9.10
N ASN A 2 1.82 -6.00 9.55
CA ASN A 2 0.75 -5.26 10.21
C ASN A 2 0.73 -3.81 9.75
N ARG A 3 -0.44 -3.17 9.84
CA ARG A 3 -0.54 -1.72 9.75
C ARG A 3 -0.38 -1.15 11.14
N PHE A 4 0.54 -0.21 11.28
CA PHE A 4 0.76 0.46 12.56
C PHE A 4 -0.15 1.69 12.61
N ILE A 5 -1.35 1.50 13.17
CA ILE A 5 -2.33 2.59 13.29
C ILE A 5 -2.15 3.22 14.67
N ILE A 6 -1.23 4.18 14.74
CA ILE A 6 -0.89 4.91 15.95
C ILE A 6 -1.45 6.34 15.94
N ASP A 7 -2.05 6.74 14.82
CA ASP A 7 -2.70 8.03 14.63
C ASP A 7 -3.73 7.88 13.51
N TYR A 8 -4.70 8.80 13.42
CA TYR A 8 -5.66 8.82 12.32
C TYR A 8 -5.09 9.49 11.06
N ASP A 9 -4.11 10.37 11.22
CA ASP A 9 -3.45 11.05 10.12
C ASP A 9 -2.34 10.17 9.55
N VAL A 10 -2.49 9.74 8.29
CA VAL A 10 -1.52 8.86 7.63
C VAL A 10 -0.12 9.47 7.55
N VAL A 11 -0.01 10.79 7.42
CA VAL A 11 1.30 11.46 7.40
C VAL A 11 1.97 11.34 8.78
N SER A 12 1.21 11.56 9.86
CA SER A 12 1.71 11.41 11.22
C SER A 12 2.13 9.97 11.49
N ILE A 13 1.37 8.99 11.01
CA ILE A 13 1.74 7.58 11.14
C ILE A 13 3.08 7.35 10.44
N ALA A 14 3.24 7.78 9.20
CA ALA A 14 4.47 7.59 8.43
C ALA A 14 5.67 8.24 9.11
N GLN A 15 5.50 9.48 9.62
CA GLN A 15 6.57 10.19 10.31
C GLN A 15 6.98 9.52 11.62
N SER A 16 6.07 8.79 12.26
CA SER A 16 6.32 8.12 13.54
C SER A 16 7.01 6.78 13.39
N LEU A 17 7.05 6.21 12.17
CA LEU A 17 7.69 4.92 11.95
C LEU A 17 9.22 5.03 12.08
N CYS A 18 9.85 4.02 12.68
CA CYS A 18 11.31 3.95 12.70
C CYS A 18 11.85 3.68 11.29
N ASP A 19 13.16 3.93 11.09
CA ASP A 19 13.77 3.77 9.77
C ASP A 19 13.57 2.37 9.18
N GLN A 20 13.69 1.35 10.00
CA GLN A 20 13.51 -0.03 9.57
C GLN A 20 12.10 -0.29 9.01
N HIS A 21 11.09 0.27 9.65
CA HIS A 21 9.70 0.14 9.19
C HIS A 21 9.43 0.97 7.95
N ILE A 22 9.98 2.18 7.85
CA ILE A 22 9.74 3.01 6.67
C ILE A 22 10.42 2.44 5.41
N VAL A 23 11.44 1.62 5.57
CA VAL A 23 12.05 0.89 4.46
C VAL A 23 11.17 -0.29 4.03
N LYS A 24 10.60 -1.03 4.98
CA LYS A 24 9.90 -2.28 4.74
C LYS A 24 8.42 -2.12 4.45
N MET A 25 7.73 -1.26 5.19
CA MET A 25 6.27 -1.16 5.14
C MET A 25 5.69 -0.66 3.81
N PRO A 26 6.34 0.24 3.05
CA PRO A 26 5.83 0.59 1.73
C PRO A 26 5.69 -0.60 0.80
N LEU A 27 6.65 -1.51 0.80
CA LEU A 27 6.56 -2.73 -0.01
C LEU A 27 5.40 -3.62 0.45
N GLU A 28 5.29 -3.84 1.76
CA GLU A 28 4.23 -4.70 2.31
C GLU A 28 2.83 -4.13 2.03
N GLU A 29 2.65 -2.82 2.21
CA GLU A 29 1.37 -2.18 1.90
C GLU A 29 1.07 -2.26 0.41
N CYS A 30 2.07 -2.04 -0.45
CA CYS A 30 1.93 -2.18 -1.88
C CYS A 30 1.51 -3.60 -2.27
N GLN A 31 2.11 -4.61 -1.67
CA GLN A 31 1.75 -6.01 -1.92
C GLN A 31 0.30 -6.30 -1.54
N MET A 32 -0.16 -5.79 -0.42
CA MET A 32 -1.56 -5.96 0.01
C MET A 32 -2.54 -5.27 -0.93
N LEU A 33 -2.23 -4.06 -1.37
CA LEU A 33 -3.06 -3.32 -2.32
C LEU A 33 -3.11 -4.02 -3.67
N CYS A 34 -1.98 -4.50 -4.16
CA CYS A 34 -1.93 -5.28 -5.41
C CYS A 34 -2.75 -6.56 -5.30
N THR A 35 -2.67 -7.26 -4.17
CA THR A 35 -3.45 -8.47 -3.92
C THR A 35 -4.95 -8.18 -3.94
N ALA A 36 -5.36 -7.06 -3.34
CA ALA A 36 -6.76 -6.63 -3.38
C ALA A 36 -7.23 -6.38 -4.83
N LEU A 37 -6.41 -5.74 -5.64
CA LEU A 37 -6.73 -5.51 -7.06
C LEU A 37 -6.79 -6.82 -7.86
N TRP A 38 -5.90 -7.77 -7.58
CA TRP A 38 -5.98 -9.08 -8.21
C TRP A 38 -7.29 -9.79 -7.88
N HIS A 39 -7.79 -9.60 -6.64
CA HIS A 39 -9.07 -10.17 -6.22
C HIS A 39 -10.26 -9.53 -6.95
N HIS A 40 -10.28 -8.19 -7.04
CA HIS A 40 -11.42 -7.44 -7.58
C HIS A 40 -11.36 -7.21 -9.09
N ALA A 41 -10.16 -7.10 -9.65
CA ALA A 41 -9.96 -6.77 -11.06
C ALA A 41 -8.71 -7.49 -11.59
N PRO A 42 -8.77 -8.84 -11.71
CA PRO A 42 -7.57 -9.61 -12.10
C PRO A 42 -7.04 -9.25 -13.48
N GLU A 43 -7.89 -8.93 -14.45
CA GLU A 43 -7.43 -8.54 -15.78
C GLU A 43 -6.65 -7.21 -15.73
N TYR A 44 -7.14 -6.24 -14.97
CA TYR A 44 -6.45 -4.98 -14.76
C TYR A 44 -5.09 -5.18 -14.09
N ALA A 45 -5.04 -6.03 -13.07
CA ALA A 45 -3.81 -6.32 -12.34
C ALA A 45 -2.77 -6.98 -13.25
N GLU A 46 -3.21 -7.88 -14.13
CA GLU A 46 -2.32 -8.54 -15.08
C GLU A 46 -1.80 -7.56 -16.13
N GLU A 47 -2.68 -6.73 -16.69
CA GLU A 47 -2.31 -5.73 -17.70
C GLU A 47 -1.29 -4.72 -17.17
N ASN A 48 -1.36 -4.39 -15.89
CA ASN A 48 -0.47 -3.41 -15.27
C ASN A 48 0.73 -4.05 -14.58
N ASP A 49 0.91 -5.36 -14.72
CA ASP A 49 2.04 -6.12 -14.17
C ASP A 49 2.24 -5.85 -12.68
N LEU A 50 1.15 -5.84 -11.93
CA LEU A 50 1.19 -5.63 -10.48
C LEU A 50 1.84 -6.81 -9.78
N TYR A 51 2.36 -6.58 -8.57
CA TYR A 51 2.90 -7.66 -7.76
C TYR A 51 1.89 -8.80 -7.65
N LYS A 52 2.35 -10.03 -7.80
CA LYS A 52 1.49 -11.21 -7.72
C LYS A 52 0.82 -11.33 -6.35
N PRO A 53 -0.36 -11.97 -6.27
CA PRO A 53 -1.07 -12.09 -5.00
C PRO A 53 -0.22 -12.77 -3.92
N VAL A 54 -0.11 -12.10 -2.77
CA VAL A 54 0.54 -12.61 -1.58
C VAL A 54 -0.29 -12.22 -0.37
N HIS A 55 -0.11 -12.89 0.75
CA HIS A 55 -0.82 -12.56 2.01
C HIS A 55 -2.34 -12.50 1.83
N GLN A 56 -2.90 -13.38 1.00
CA GLN A 56 -4.32 -13.32 0.59
C GLN A 56 -5.29 -13.45 1.76
N LYS A 57 -4.90 -14.15 2.81
CA LYS A 57 -5.74 -14.37 4.00
C LYS A 57 -5.32 -13.52 5.19
N HIS A 58 -4.33 -12.66 5.03
CA HIS A 58 -3.89 -11.79 6.13
C HIS A 58 -5.00 -10.77 6.47
N PRO A 59 -5.28 -10.52 7.76
CA PRO A 59 -6.36 -9.60 8.15
C PRO A 59 -6.26 -8.21 7.53
N CYS A 60 -5.05 -7.67 7.41
CA CYS A 60 -4.86 -6.34 6.81
C CYS A 60 -5.18 -6.34 5.32
N THR A 61 -4.87 -7.42 4.60
CA THR A 61 -5.23 -7.59 3.20
C THR A 61 -6.74 -7.70 3.03
N LEU A 62 -7.38 -8.54 3.85
CA LEU A 62 -8.82 -8.72 3.83
C LEU A 62 -9.55 -7.41 4.18
N TRP A 63 -9.02 -6.65 5.12
CA TRP A 63 -9.58 -5.35 5.46
C TRP A 63 -9.56 -4.40 4.27
N ALA A 64 -8.44 -4.32 3.55
CA ALA A 64 -8.33 -3.45 2.37
C ALA A 64 -9.26 -3.90 1.23
N MET A 65 -9.48 -5.22 1.09
CA MET A 65 -10.40 -5.77 0.09
C MET A 65 -11.86 -5.51 0.41
N HIS A 66 -12.20 -5.34 1.69
CA HIS A 66 -13.59 -5.34 2.17
C HIS A 66 -14.40 -4.18 1.59
N SER A 67 -13.81 -3.01 1.43
CA SER A 67 -14.52 -1.85 0.91
C SER A 67 -13.58 -0.90 0.20
N ARG A 68 -14.17 -0.06 -0.66
CA ARG A 68 -13.43 1.00 -1.34
C ARG A 68 -12.83 1.98 -0.33
N SER A 69 -13.57 2.35 0.71
CA SER A 69 -13.07 3.26 1.75
C SER A 69 -11.85 2.70 2.45
N ASN A 70 -11.87 1.41 2.78
CA ASN A 70 -10.72 0.75 3.39
C ASN A 70 -9.52 0.74 2.45
N PHE A 71 -9.74 0.43 1.19
CA PHE A 71 -8.69 0.43 0.17
C PHE A 71 -8.08 1.83 0.02
N GLU A 72 -8.92 2.86 -0.06
CA GLU A 72 -8.46 4.24 -0.20
C GLU A 72 -7.63 4.69 1.01
N TYR A 73 -8.03 4.29 2.22
CA TYR A 73 -7.23 4.58 3.43
C TYR A 73 -5.86 3.90 3.34
N ALA A 74 -5.83 2.62 2.99
CA ALA A 74 -4.58 1.88 2.85
C ALA A 74 -3.69 2.49 1.77
N TYR A 75 -4.27 2.93 0.66
CA TYR A 75 -3.54 3.62 -0.40
C TYR A 75 -2.95 4.95 0.10
N SER A 76 -3.73 5.73 0.86
CA SER A 76 -3.25 6.99 1.43
C SER A 76 -2.07 6.76 2.38
N LEU A 77 -2.13 5.72 3.20
CA LEU A 77 -1.03 5.36 4.09
C LEU A 77 0.21 4.94 3.30
N TYR A 78 0.03 4.13 2.26
CA TYR A 78 1.10 3.72 1.36
C TYR A 78 1.80 4.95 0.75
N CYS A 79 1.02 5.89 0.21
CA CYS A 79 1.58 7.13 -0.36
C CYS A 79 2.32 7.96 0.68
N ALA A 80 1.77 8.08 1.90
CA ALA A 80 2.44 8.81 2.99
C ALA A 80 3.78 8.17 3.36
N MET A 81 3.83 6.85 3.40
CA MET A 81 5.08 6.13 3.67
C MET A 81 6.09 6.29 2.54
N LEU A 82 5.65 6.29 1.28
CA LEU A 82 6.55 6.58 0.16
C LEU A 82 7.15 7.98 0.26
N GLY A 83 6.33 8.97 0.61
CA GLY A 83 6.78 10.36 0.78
C GLY A 83 7.77 10.49 1.92
N GLU A 84 7.52 9.83 3.05
CA GLU A 84 8.43 9.86 4.20
C GLU A 84 9.76 9.17 3.89
N TYR A 85 9.71 8.04 3.17
CA TYR A 85 10.94 7.36 2.70
C TYR A 85 11.77 8.31 1.82
N HIS A 86 11.14 8.97 0.86
CA HIS A 86 11.83 9.93 -0.01
C HIS A 86 12.45 11.07 0.80
N HIS A 87 11.72 11.58 1.79
CA HIS A 87 12.20 12.64 2.67
C HIS A 87 13.47 12.22 3.44
N ARG A 88 13.48 11.00 3.96
CA ARG A 88 14.61 10.50 4.77
C ARG A 88 15.83 10.12 3.95
N TYR A 89 15.63 9.54 2.77
CA TYR A 89 16.71 8.92 1.98
C TYR A 89 17.01 9.63 0.66
N ASN A 90 16.27 10.67 0.33
CA ASN A 90 16.45 11.48 -0.89
C ASN A 90 16.41 10.62 -2.17
N LYS A 91 15.60 9.58 -2.18
CA LYS A 91 15.32 8.74 -3.35
C LYS A 91 13.95 8.10 -3.20
N TRP A 92 13.32 7.69 -4.32
CA TRP A 92 12.03 7.04 -4.27
C TRP A 92 12.17 5.55 -3.96
N HIS A 93 11.28 5.04 -3.11
CA HIS A 93 11.20 3.62 -2.80
C HIS A 93 10.78 2.82 -4.05
N GLY A 94 11.40 1.65 -4.26
CA GLY A 94 11.10 0.81 -5.42
C GLY A 94 9.63 0.38 -5.53
N ALA A 95 8.94 0.21 -4.40
CA ALA A 95 7.52 -0.14 -4.38
C ALA A 95 6.63 0.99 -4.92
N GLY A 96 7.15 2.20 -5.08
CA GLY A 96 6.40 3.32 -5.66
C GLY A 96 6.07 3.16 -7.14
N LYS A 97 6.72 2.24 -7.83
CA LYS A 97 6.50 2.01 -9.27
C LYS A 97 5.05 1.63 -9.62
N HIS A 98 4.29 1.10 -8.66
CA HIS A 98 2.89 0.71 -8.87
C HIS A 98 1.87 1.75 -8.39
N SER A 99 2.32 2.88 -7.85
CA SER A 99 1.42 3.84 -7.19
C SER A 99 0.32 4.38 -8.11
N ILE A 100 0.65 4.73 -9.34
CA ILE A 100 -0.33 5.28 -10.29
C ILE A 100 -1.33 4.20 -10.71
N ALA A 101 -0.84 3.00 -11.03
CA ALA A 101 -1.70 1.89 -11.42
C ALA A 101 -2.67 1.50 -10.31
N ILE A 102 -2.21 1.49 -9.06
CA ILE A 102 -3.06 1.20 -7.91
C ILE A 102 -4.13 2.27 -7.75
N LYS A 103 -3.75 3.55 -7.87
CA LYS A 103 -4.71 4.66 -7.78
C LYS A 103 -5.80 4.54 -8.82
N GLU A 104 -5.44 4.28 -10.06
CA GLU A 104 -6.41 4.16 -11.16
C GLU A 104 -7.26 2.89 -11.05
N GLY A 105 -6.78 1.89 -10.34
CA GLY A 105 -7.51 0.64 -10.08
C GLY A 105 -8.57 0.75 -8.99
N ILE A 106 -8.64 1.85 -8.24
CA ILE A 106 -9.62 2.05 -7.17
C ILE A 106 -10.99 2.32 -7.77
N LYS A 107 -11.64 1.31 -8.32
CA LYS A 107 -12.97 1.43 -8.90
C LYS A 107 -13.86 0.23 -8.61
N PHE A 108 -13.37 -0.66 -7.78
CA PHE A 108 -14.16 -1.84 -7.39
C PHE A 108 -15.19 -1.54 -6.31
#